data_310bd66a82c6a021f7220194bd27d461
#
_entry.id   310bd66a82c6a021f7220194bd27d461
#
_cell.length_a   1.000
_cell.length_b   1.000
_cell.length_c   1.000
_cell.angle_alpha   90.00
_cell.angle_beta   90.00
_cell.angle_gamma   90.00
#
_symmetry.space_group_name_H-M   'P 1'
#
loop_
_entity.id
_entity.type
_entity.pdbx_description
1 polymer ?
#
loop_
_entity_poly.entity_id
_entity_poly.type
_entity_poly.pdbx_seq_one_letter_code
_entity_poly.pdbx_strand_id
1 'polypeptide(L)'
;APRIYAYTAFGMGAKEPIVTADQARAWVIENKNKGADGIKFFGASPEVMDAAIRKNKELGLRSCTHHAQMTVAQWNVLNSARAGLTSMEHWYGLPEALFTNQTVQNFSLDYNYQNEMHRFGDAGTLWKQTAPPYSDHWNKVMNELLELKFTLDPTFNIYEANRDLH
;
A
#
# COMPACT_ATOMS: atom_id res chain seq x y z
N ALA A 1 5.11 -21.99 23.75
CA ALA A 1 5.94 -21.16 22.87
C ALA A 1 5.05 -20.13 22.18
N PRO A 2 5.54 -18.91 21.94
CA PRO A 2 4.78 -17.91 21.21
C PRO A 2 4.51 -18.38 19.78
N ARG A 3 3.33 -18.02 19.25
CA ARG A 3 2.98 -18.28 17.85
C ARG A 3 3.57 -17.19 16.99
N ILE A 4 4.29 -17.56 15.94
CA ILE A 4 4.86 -16.63 14.94
C ILE A 4 4.04 -16.72 13.67
N TYR A 5 3.68 -15.58 13.09
CA TYR A 5 3.10 -15.47 11.77
C TYR A 5 4.15 -14.90 10.81
N ALA A 6 4.58 -15.71 9.86
CA ALA A 6 5.65 -15.36 8.93
C ALA A 6 5.09 -14.73 7.65
N TYR A 7 5.52 -13.50 7.39
CA TYR A 7 5.23 -12.81 6.13
C TYR A 7 6.46 -12.79 5.23
N THR A 8 6.26 -13.04 3.95
CA THR A 8 7.29 -12.86 2.93
C THR A 8 7.03 -11.59 2.12
N ALA A 9 8.08 -10.87 1.75
CA ALA A 9 7.96 -9.70 0.89
C ALA A 9 7.69 -10.14 -0.55
N PHE A 10 6.71 -9.51 -1.21
CA PHE A 10 6.35 -9.83 -2.59
C PHE A 10 7.57 -9.70 -3.52
N GLY A 11 7.83 -10.74 -4.29
CA GLY A 11 9.00 -10.86 -5.17
C GLY A 11 10.27 -11.38 -4.51
N MET A 12 10.33 -11.49 -3.17
CA MET A 12 11.51 -12.02 -2.49
C MET A 12 11.78 -13.47 -2.90
N GLY A 13 13.02 -13.75 -3.29
CA GLY A 13 13.46 -15.07 -3.72
C GLY A 13 12.97 -15.50 -5.11
N ALA A 14 12.31 -14.61 -5.85
CA ALA A 14 12.02 -14.84 -7.26
C ALA A 14 13.33 -14.88 -8.07
N LYS A 15 13.44 -15.83 -9.02
CA LYS A 15 14.61 -15.94 -9.90
C LYS A 15 14.67 -14.83 -10.93
N GLU A 16 13.51 -14.37 -11.37
CA GLU A 16 13.31 -13.31 -12.36
C GLU A 16 12.31 -12.28 -11.84
N PRO A 17 12.33 -11.04 -12.32
CA PRO A 17 11.33 -10.04 -11.99
C PRO A 17 9.90 -10.52 -12.28
N ILE A 18 8.99 -10.28 -11.36
CA ILE A 18 7.56 -10.59 -11.53
C ILE A 18 6.91 -9.45 -12.29
N VAL A 19 6.63 -9.64 -13.57
CA VAL A 19 6.13 -8.61 -14.47
C VAL A 19 4.78 -8.96 -15.12
N THR A 20 4.28 -10.17 -14.90
CA THR A 20 2.98 -10.62 -15.42
C THR A 20 2.08 -11.13 -14.31
N ALA A 21 0.76 -11.12 -14.56
CA ALA A 21 -0.25 -11.67 -13.66
C ALA A 21 -0.01 -13.15 -13.33
N ASP A 22 0.41 -13.96 -14.32
CA ASP A 22 0.66 -15.39 -14.13
C ASP A 22 1.88 -15.63 -13.24
N GLN A 23 2.97 -14.90 -13.44
CA GLN A 23 4.12 -14.95 -12.56
C GLN A 23 3.76 -14.56 -11.13
N ALA A 24 2.92 -13.52 -10.96
CA ALA A 24 2.45 -13.09 -9.66
C ALA A 24 1.64 -14.18 -8.94
N ARG A 25 0.68 -14.79 -9.62
CA ARG A 25 -0.11 -15.92 -9.08
C ARG A 25 0.76 -17.11 -8.71
N ALA A 26 1.69 -17.49 -9.59
CA ALA A 26 2.60 -18.61 -9.36
C ALA A 26 3.50 -18.37 -8.13
N TRP A 27 4.04 -17.15 -7.99
CA TRP A 27 4.88 -16.80 -6.87
C TRP A 27 4.11 -16.84 -5.53
N VAL A 28 2.85 -16.37 -5.51
CA VAL A 28 1.99 -16.43 -4.31
C VAL A 28 1.72 -17.87 -3.91
N ILE A 29 1.40 -18.76 -4.87
CA ILE A 29 1.18 -20.19 -4.63
C ILE A 29 2.44 -20.85 -4.07
N GLU A 30 3.61 -20.57 -4.65
CA GLU A 30 4.88 -21.12 -4.19
C GLU A 30 5.17 -20.73 -2.74
N ASN A 31 4.98 -19.46 -2.36
CA ASN A 31 5.23 -19.01 -1.00
C ASN A 31 4.22 -19.56 0.02
N LYS A 32 2.95 -19.74 -0.38
CA LYS A 32 1.98 -20.49 0.42
C LYS A 32 2.45 -21.91 0.70
N ASN A 33 2.95 -22.61 -0.32
CA ASN A 33 3.45 -23.97 -0.19
C ASN A 33 4.71 -24.07 0.67
N LYS A 34 5.51 -22.99 0.72
CA LYS A 34 6.67 -22.86 1.62
C LYS A 34 6.29 -22.57 3.07
N GLY A 35 5.00 -22.35 3.36
CA GLY A 35 4.50 -22.12 4.72
C GLY A 35 4.38 -20.66 5.13
N ALA A 36 4.38 -19.71 4.21
CA ALA A 36 4.08 -18.32 4.53
C ALA A 36 2.66 -18.18 5.09
N ASP A 37 2.48 -17.40 6.15
CA ASP A 37 1.19 -17.02 6.73
C ASP A 37 0.60 -15.80 6.03
N GLY A 38 1.44 -14.99 5.40
CA GLY A 38 1.02 -13.78 4.72
C GLY A 38 2.06 -13.23 3.75
N ILE A 39 1.65 -12.23 3.00
CA ILE A 39 2.51 -11.53 2.05
C ILE A 39 2.50 -10.03 2.34
N LYS A 40 3.69 -9.44 2.41
CA LYS A 40 3.92 -8.00 2.47
C LYS A 40 4.15 -7.48 1.06
N PHE A 41 3.23 -6.64 0.58
CA PHE A 41 3.34 -5.97 -0.72
C PHE A 41 4.03 -4.61 -0.58
N PHE A 42 4.66 -4.16 -1.66
CA PHE A 42 5.25 -2.81 -1.77
C PHE A 42 4.68 -2.06 -2.96
N GLY A 43 4.83 -2.59 -4.16
CA GLY A 43 4.30 -2.02 -5.38
C GLY A 43 4.76 -2.83 -6.59
N ALA A 44 3.90 -2.84 -7.60
CA ALA A 44 4.17 -3.39 -8.92
C ALA A 44 3.17 -2.73 -9.90
N SER A 45 3.17 -3.14 -11.16
CA SER A 45 2.13 -2.72 -12.09
C SER A 45 0.73 -3.11 -11.59
N PRO A 46 -0.32 -2.35 -11.93
CA PRO A 46 -1.69 -2.65 -11.49
C PRO A 46 -2.13 -4.10 -11.76
N GLU A 47 -1.80 -4.62 -12.92
CA GLU A 47 -2.12 -6.01 -13.30
C GLU A 47 -1.46 -7.04 -12.37
N VAL A 48 -0.19 -6.85 -12.06
CA VAL A 48 0.57 -7.72 -11.16
C VAL A 48 0.04 -7.63 -9.74
N MET A 49 -0.23 -6.42 -9.23
CA MET A 49 -0.79 -6.20 -7.90
C MET A 49 -2.16 -6.85 -7.75
N ASP A 50 -3.07 -6.63 -8.70
CA ASP A 50 -4.42 -7.22 -8.68
C ASP A 50 -4.34 -8.75 -8.65
N ALA A 51 -3.56 -9.34 -9.54
CA ALA A 51 -3.42 -10.80 -9.63
C ALA A 51 -2.84 -11.40 -8.35
N ALA A 52 -1.78 -10.78 -7.79
CA ALA A 52 -1.14 -11.26 -6.58
C ALA A 52 -2.05 -11.16 -5.36
N ILE A 53 -2.70 -10.01 -5.15
CA ILE A 53 -3.57 -9.77 -3.98
C ILE A 53 -4.79 -10.69 -4.03
N ARG A 54 -5.45 -10.83 -5.20
CA ARG A 54 -6.59 -11.75 -5.35
C ARG A 54 -6.19 -13.19 -5.10
N LYS A 55 -5.04 -13.65 -5.62
CA LYS A 55 -4.53 -14.99 -5.36
C LYS A 55 -4.19 -15.20 -3.90
N ASN A 56 -3.60 -14.20 -3.25
CA ASN A 56 -3.32 -14.22 -1.82
C ASN A 56 -4.61 -14.42 -0.99
N LYS A 57 -5.66 -13.64 -1.31
CA LYS A 57 -6.98 -13.78 -0.68
C LYS A 57 -7.60 -15.15 -0.93
N GLU A 58 -7.58 -15.63 -2.16
CA GLU A 58 -8.10 -16.95 -2.54
C GLU A 58 -7.47 -18.09 -1.72
N LEU A 59 -6.17 -18.00 -1.45
CA LEU A 59 -5.43 -18.98 -0.66
C LEU A 59 -5.55 -18.78 0.86
N GLY A 60 -6.32 -17.81 1.33
CA GLY A 60 -6.52 -17.51 2.73
C GLY A 60 -5.26 -16.98 3.43
N LEU A 61 -4.32 -16.40 2.69
CA LEU A 61 -3.15 -15.74 3.24
C LEU A 61 -3.50 -14.36 3.78
N ARG A 62 -2.84 -13.96 4.86
CA ARG A 62 -2.86 -12.57 5.34
C ARG A 62 -2.13 -11.67 4.35
N SER A 63 -2.44 -10.39 4.37
CA SER A 63 -1.78 -9.42 3.49
C SER A 63 -1.65 -8.06 4.15
N CYS A 64 -0.53 -7.41 3.88
CA CYS A 64 -0.32 -6.02 4.23
C CYS A 64 0.52 -5.33 3.15
N THR A 65 0.51 -4.02 3.10
CA THR A 65 1.27 -3.28 2.11
C THR A 65 1.88 -2.00 2.66
N HIS A 66 3.05 -1.65 2.11
CA HIS A 66 3.52 -0.28 2.01
C HIS A 66 3.35 0.12 0.55
N HIS A 67 2.39 0.97 0.22
CA HIS A 67 2.24 1.42 -1.16
C HIS A 67 3.45 2.26 -1.57
N ALA A 68 4.13 1.84 -2.64
CA ALA A 68 5.26 2.60 -3.16
C ALA A 68 4.77 3.91 -3.78
N GLN A 69 5.30 5.05 -3.33
CA GLN A 69 4.87 6.37 -3.79
C GLN A 69 4.92 6.56 -5.31
N MET A 70 5.83 5.87 -5.99
CA MET A 70 5.96 5.95 -7.43
C MET A 70 4.81 5.29 -8.21
N THR A 71 4.00 4.46 -7.56
CA THR A 71 2.94 3.67 -8.20
C THR A 71 1.54 4.02 -7.72
N VAL A 72 1.39 4.82 -6.67
CA VAL A 72 0.08 5.11 -6.04
C VAL A 72 -0.89 5.89 -6.92
N ALA A 73 -0.41 6.58 -7.93
CA ALA A 73 -1.26 7.21 -8.94
C ALA A 73 -2.02 6.19 -9.81
N GLN A 74 -1.46 5.01 -10.00
CA GLN A 74 -2.04 3.92 -10.79
C GLN A 74 -2.71 2.86 -9.92
N TRP A 75 -2.22 2.67 -8.68
CA TRP A 75 -2.70 1.66 -7.75
C TRP A 75 -2.64 2.19 -6.31
N ASN A 76 -3.75 2.72 -5.83
CA ASN A 76 -3.87 3.29 -4.49
C ASN A 76 -4.56 2.33 -3.49
N VAL A 77 -4.87 2.81 -2.30
CA VAL A 77 -5.49 2.02 -1.23
C VAL A 77 -6.82 1.39 -1.64
N LEU A 78 -7.66 2.09 -2.40
CA LEU A 78 -8.95 1.54 -2.84
C LEU A 78 -8.77 0.38 -3.81
N ASN A 79 -7.81 0.46 -4.74
CA ASN A 79 -7.50 -0.64 -5.64
C ASN A 79 -7.09 -1.89 -4.84
N SER A 80 -6.18 -1.72 -3.88
CA SER A 80 -5.70 -2.81 -3.01
C SER A 80 -6.81 -3.41 -2.15
N ALA A 81 -7.62 -2.57 -1.51
CA ALA A 81 -8.74 -3.02 -0.67
C ALA A 81 -9.79 -3.80 -1.49
N ARG A 82 -10.16 -3.30 -2.67
CA ARG A 82 -11.09 -3.98 -3.61
C ARG A 82 -10.55 -5.31 -4.11
N ALA A 83 -9.23 -5.42 -4.32
CA ALA A 83 -8.58 -6.68 -4.67
C ALA A 83 -8.55 -7.68 -3.51
N GLY A 84 -8.72 -7.19 -2.27
CA GLY A 84 -8.83 -8.01 -1.07
C GLY A 84 -7.63 -7.96 -0.14
N LEU A 85 -6.80 -6.92 -0.26
CA LEU A 85 -5.78 -6.61 0.73
C LEU A 85 -6.45 -6.30 2.08
N THR A 86 -5.86 -6.74 3.18
CA THR A 86 -6.48 -6.63 4.50
C THR A 86 -6.00 -5.44 5.32
N SER A 87 -4.75 -5.01 5.11
CA SER A 87 -4.20 -3.86 5.83
C SER A 87 -3.12 -3.13 5.04
N MET A 88 -2.87 -1.89 5.41
CA MET A 88 -1.67 -1.18 4.98
C MET A 88 -0.97 -0.52 6.16
N GLU A 89 0.33 -0.41 6.06
CA GLU A 89 1.19 0.38 6.92
C GLU A 89 1.36 1.78 6.35
N HIS A 90 1.65 2.70 7.25
CA HIS A 90 1.82 4.11 6.92
C HIS A 90 0.52 4.69 6.35
N TRP A 91 0.61 5.45 5.25
CA TRP A 91 -0.56 6.14 4.69
C TRP A 91 -0.47 6.37 3.18
N TYR A 92 0.64 6.02 2.52
CA TYR A 92 0.78 6.18 1.07
C TYR A 92 -0.31 5.40 0.32
N GLY A 93 -0.92 6.03 -0.65
CA GLY A 93 -2.06 5.50 -1.37
C GLY A 93 -3.42 5.96 -0.82
N LEU A 94 -3.48 6.41 0.45
CA LEU A 94 -4.70 6.99 1.02
C LEU A 94 -4.91 8.45 0.59
N PRO A 95 -3.93 9.36 0.69
CA PRO A 95 -4.08 10.71 0.13
C PRO A 95 -4.44 10.70 -1.35
N GLU A 96 -3.83 9.82 -2.14
CA GLU A 96 -4.09 9.71 -3.57
C GLU A 96 -5.52 9.24 -3.88
N ALA A 97 -6.09 8.38 -3.05
CA ALA A 97 -7.50 8.01 -3.14
C ALA A 97 -8.45 9.17 -2.76
N LEU A 98 -7.96 10.13 -2.00
CA LEU A 98 -8.69 11.32 -1.54
C LEU A 98 -8.54 12.53 -2.46
N PHE A 99 -7.77 12.46 -3.52
CA PHE A 99 -7.68 13.55 -4.49
C PHE A 99 -8.99 13.69 -5.27
N THR A 100 -9.39 14.94 -5.55
CA THR A 100 -10.61 15.24 -6.31
C THR A 100 -10.34 15.73 -7.72
N ASN A 101 -9.28 16.49 -7.92
CA ASN A 101 -8.97 17.18 -9.17
C ASN A 101 -7.67 16.71 -9.84
N GLN A 102 -7.03 15.71 -9.24
CA GLN A 102 -5.76 15.16 -9.73
C GLN A 102 -5.66 13.69 -9.37
N THR A 103 -4.75 12.98 -10.02
CA THR A 103 -4.42 11.58 -9.72
C THR A 103 -2.95 11.42 -9.30
N VAL A 104 -2.13 12.42 -9.62
CA VAL A 104 -0.69 12.43 -9.33
C VAL A 104 -0.41 13.44 -8.22
N GLN A 105 0.48 13.07 -7.33
CA GLN A 105 1.00 13.96 -6.29
C GLN A 105 1.64 15.21 -6.91
N ASN A 106 1.40 16.37 -6.33
CA ASN A 106 2.02 17.61 -6.75
C ASN A 106 3.07 18.01 -5.71
N PHE A 107 4.33 17.72 -6.02
CA PHE A 107 5.51 18.12 -5.26
C PHE A 107 6.38 19.07 -6.06
N SER A 108 7.37 19.70 -5.41
CA SER A 108 8.38 20.51 -6.06
C SER A 108 9.19 19.69 -7.09
N LEU A 109 9.75 20.35 -8.09
CA LEU A 109 10.50 19.68 -9.17
C LEU A 109 11.77 18.97 -8.70
N ASP A 110 12.30 19.38 -7.55
CA ASP A 110 13.48 18.78 -6.89
C ASP A 110 13.13 17.68 -5.88
N TYR A 111 11.85 17.32 -5.75
CA TYR A 111 11.42 16.27 -4.84
C TYR A 111 12.03 14.92 -5.22
N ASN A 112 12.75 14.34 -4.29
CA ASN A 112 13.38 13.03 -4.48
C ASN A 112 12.61 11.92 -3.78
N TYR A 113 11.87 11.12 -4.54
CA TYR A 113 11.10 9.98 -4.04
C TYR A 113 11.93 8.89 -3.35
N GLN A 114 13.23 8.84 -3.60
CA GLN A 114 14.14 7.90 -2.95
C GLN A 114 14.69 8.44 -1.63
N ASN A 115 14.58 9.74 -1.39
CA ASN A 115 15.01 10.36 -0.14
C ASN A 115 13.91 10.23 0.91
N GLU A 116 14.14 9.41 1.92
CA GLU A 116 13.17 9.15 2.98
C GLU A 116 12.84 10.43 3.79
N MET A 117 13.80 11.30 4.00
CA MET A 117 13.58 12.57 4.71
C MET A 117 12.68 13.52 3.91
N HIS A 118 12.80 13.56 2.57
CA HIS A 118 11.86 14.29 1.73
C HIS A 118 10.44 13.73 1.88
N ARG A 119 10.29 12.40 1.88
CA ARG A 119 8.97 11.75 2.02
C ARG A 119 8.31 12.08 3.36
N PHE A 120 9.06 12.11 4.44
CA PHE A 120 8.52 12.45 5.76
C PHE A 120 8.29 13.95 5.92
N GLY A 121 9.22 14.79 5.50
CA GLY A 121 9.11 16.25 5.60
C GLY A 121 7.93 16.81 4.80
N ASP A 122 7.69 16.28 3.60
CA ASP A 122 6.61 16.73 2.72
C ASP A 122 5.28 16.02 2.92
N ALA A 123 5.14 15.20 3.95
CA ALA A 123 3.90 14.51 4.26
C ALA A 123 2.70 15.48 4.39
N GLY A 124 2.91 16.61 5.07
CA GLY A 124 1.91 17.66 5.21
C GLY A 124 1.50 18.29 3.86
N THR A 125 2.45 18.45 2.94
CA THR A 125 2.19 18.95 1.59
C THR A 125 1.31 17.99 0.80
N LEU A 126 1.53 16.68 0.93
CA LEU A 126 0.68 15.68 0.30
C LEU A 126 -0.75 15.70 0.86
N TRP A 127 -0.89 15.72 2.19
CA TRP A 127 -2.20 15.77 2.83
C TRP A 127 -3.01 17.04 2.53
N LYS A 128 -2.36 18.17 2.29
CA LYS A 128 -3.03 19.41 1.84
C LYS A 128 -3.68 19.29 0.46
N GLN A 129 -3.34 18.30 -0.34
CA GLN A 129 -3.89 18.08 -1.67
C GLN A 129 -5.16 17.22 -1.67
N THR A 130 -5.52 16.65 -0.53
CA THR A 130 -6.69 15.78 -0.37
C THR A 130 -7.99 16.57 -0.25
N ALA A 131 -9.10 15.89 -0.52
CA ALA A 131 -10.43 16.40 -0.15
C ALA A 131 -10.46 16.75 1.35
N PRO A 132 -11.15 17.83 1.75
CA PRO A 132 -11.28 18.19 3.15
C PRO A 132 -11.89 17.04 3.97
N PRO A 133 -11.43 16.83 5.22
CA PRO A 133 -12.06 15.86 6.12
C PRO A 133 -13.57 16.06 6.21
N TYR A 134 -14.29 14.95 6.20
CA TYR A 134 -15.77 14.89 6.27
C TYR A 134 -16.50 15.47 5.04
N SER A 135 -15.81 15.85 3.96
CA SER A 135 -16.46 16.15 2.68
C SER A 135 -17.07 14.88 2.06
N ASP A 136 -17.93 15.04 1.06
CA ASP A 136 -18.59 13.91 0.40
C ASP A 136 -17.60 12.90 -0.17
N HIS A 137 -16.52 13.39 -0.82
CA HIS A 137 -15.49 12.51 -1.37
C HIS A 137 -14.70 11.79 -0.27
N TRP A 138 -14.32 12.51 0.79
CA TRP A 138 -13.68 11.92 1.96
C TRP A 138 -14.54 10.80 2.54
N ASN A 139 -15.82 11.11 2.84
CA ASN A 139 -16.75 10.15 3.42
C ASN A 139 -16.96 8.93 2.52
N LYS A 140 -17.04 9.15 1.20
CA LYS A 140 -17.16 8.05 0.24
C LYS A 140 -15.96 7.08 0.32
N VAL A 141 -14.74 7.60 0.33
CA VAL A 141 -13.52 6.78 0.43
C VAL A 141 -13.47 6.03 1.77
N MET A 142 -13.72 6.74 2.88
CA MET A 142 -13.66 6.14 4.21
C MET A 142 -14.73 5.07 4.40
N ASN A 143 -15.97 5.33 3.96
CA ASN A 143 -17.04 4.35 4.05
C ASN A 143 -16.74 3.10 3.23
N GLU A 144 -16.20 3.24 2.03
CA GLU A 144 -15.80 2.09 1.21
C GLU A 144 -14.71 1.25 1.89
N LEU A 145 -13.70 1.88 2.50
CA LEU A 145 -12.68 1.16 3.25
C LEU A 145 -13.26 0.43 4.48
N LEU A 146 -14.22 1.05 5.16
CA LEU A 146 -14.96 0.41 6.28
C LEU A 146 -15.77 -0.79 5.81
N GLU A 147 -16.50 -0.68 4.71
CA GLU A 147 -17.29 -1.77 4.12
C GLU A 147 -16.37 -2.94 3.71
N LEU A 148 -15.19 -2.64 3.18
CA LEU A 148 -14.17 -3.62 2.82
C LEU A 148 -13.42 -4.17 4.04
N LYS A 149 -13.69 -3.67 5.27
CA LYS A 149 -13.02 -4.06 6.52
C LYS A 149 -11.51 -3.87 6.45
N PHE A 150 -11.08 -2.81 5.81
CA PHE A 150 -9.67 -2.51 5.62
C PHE A 150 -9.07 -1.88 6.88
N THR A 151 -7.87 -2.31 7.25
CA THR A 151 -7.17 -1.83 8.44
C THR A 151 -6.03 -0.90 8.05
N LEU A 152 -5.90 0.22 8.78
CA LEU A 152 -4.78 1.15 8.66
C LEU A 152 -3.87 1.01 9.88
N ASP A 153 -2.56 0.89 9.63
CA ASP A 153 -1.50 0.98 10.64
C ASP A 153 -0.60 2.18 10.30
N PRO A 154 -0.92 3.39 10.81
CA PRO A 154 -0.35 4.64 10.30
C PRO A 154 1.08 4.93 10.76
N THR A 155 1.68 4.13 11.63
CA THR A 155 3.07 4.33 12.12
C THR A 155 3.36 5.75 12.64
N PHE A 156 2.49 6.31 13.45
CA PHE A 156 2.59 7.70 13.94
C PHE A 156 3.92 8.00 14.62
N ASN A 157 4.51 7.04 15.31
CA ASN A 157 5.75 7.24 16.08
C ASN A 157 6.90 7.80 15.24
N ILE A 158 7.07 7.33 14.00
CA ILE A 158 8.16 7.81 13.14
C ILE A 158 7.90 9.23 12.64
N TYR A 159 6.64 9.58 12.41
CA TYR A 159 6.27 10.93 12.00
C TYR A 159 6.41 11.93 13.14
N GLU A 160 6.05 11.54 14.36
CA GLU A 160 6.28 12.33 15.57
C GLU A 160 7.77 12.55 15.82
N ALA A 161 8.57 11.47 15.78
CA ALA A 161 10.01 11.57 15.96
C ALA A 161 10.65 12.49 14.92
N ASN A 162 10.24 12.42 13.65
CA ASN A 162 10.75 13.29 12.60
C ASN A 162 10.34 14.75 12.79
N ARG A 163 9.11 15.03 13.24
CA ARG A 163 8.66 16.38 13.59
C ARG A 163 9.49 16.98 14.70
N ASP A 164 9.81 16.20 15.72
CA ASP A 164 10.47 16.68 16.95
C ASP A 164 12.00 16.80 16.80
N LEU A 165 12.56 16.32 15.68
CA LEU A 165 13.99 16.47 15.35
C LEU A 165 14.30 17.74 14.56
N HIS A 166 13.30 18.49 14.16
CA HIS A 166 13.38 19.74 13.42
C HIS A 166 12.58 20.85 14.13
#